data_bdbac59c6fed5949ea11d8d947b3f4ab
#
_entry.id   bdbac59c6fed5949ea11d8d947b3f4ab
#
_cell.length_a   1.000
_cell.length_b   1.000
_cell.length_c   1.000
_cell.angle_alpha   90.00
_cell.angle_beta   90.00
_cell.angle_gamma   90.00
#
_symmetry.space_group_name_H-M   'P 1'
#
loop_
_entity.id
_entity.type
_entity.pdbx_description
1 polymer ?
#
loop_
_entity_poly.entity_id
_entity_poly.type
_entity_poly.pdbx_seq_one_letter_code
_entity_poly.pdbx_strand_id
1 'polypeptide(L)'
;WRCEGHHCSVNFTVVGGRLSGTPNFLGANPGEVRTGPRAGLRVLAEEEEAGRTLVKHLNDDQKKIAVVPGDAPKDVLTEAKRHIEPLTPGGLAAATMTVEQKALLRDIINVYLNRARSELAAAEWKQIEEAGFDAVHFVWMGGEESGQPHYYRVQGPTFLLEYDNTQNEANHPHAVWREFKGDFGRDFLGDHLKKDH
;
A
#
# COMPACT_ATOMS: atom_id res chain seq x y z
N TRP A 1 15.46 14.41 1.62
CA TRP A 1 15.14 14.57 3.04
C TRP A 1 14.13 13.52 3.49
N ARG A 2 14.01 13.30 4.78
CA ARG A 2 12.96 12.47 5.35
C ARG A 2 12.42 13.09 6.64
N CYS A 3 11.17 12.72 6.97
CA CYS A 3 10.54 13.01 8.23
C CYS A 3 10.19 11.68 8.89
N GLU A 4 10.67 11.48 10.11
CA GLU A 4 10.48 10.23 10.84
C GLU A 4 9.92 10.48 12.24
N GLY A 5 9.00 9.62 12.62
CA GLY A 5 8.44 9.44 13.95
C GLY A 5 8.03 7.99 14.12
N HIS A 6 7.46 7.64 15.28
CA HIS A 6 7.06 6.26 15.55
C HIS A 6 6.04 5.71 14.52
N HIS A 7 5.08 6.53 14.10
CA HIS A 7 4.07 6.16 13.10
C HIS A 7 4.14 7.01 11.82
N CYS A 8 5.32 7.54 11.50
CA CYS A 8 5.51 8.32 10.29
C CYS A 8 6.93 8.11 9.79
N SER A 9 7.07 7.64 8.55
CA SER A 9 8.36 7.64 7.85
C SER A 9 8.11 8.01 6.39
N VAL A 10 8.32 9.28 6.08
CA VAL A 10 8.13 9.85 4.73
C VAL A 10 9.48 10.25 4.18
N ASN A 11 9.84 9.68 3.04
CA ASN A 11 11.16 9.84 2.42
C ASN A 11 11.03 10.54 1.07
N PHE A 12 11.91 11.51 0.82
CA PHE A 12 11.98 12.20 -0.47
C PHE A 12 13.42 12.29 -0.93
N THR A 13 13.67 11.85 -2.16
CA THR A 13 14.98 11.95 -2.81
C THR A 13 14.84 12.70 -4.13
N VAL A 14 15.63 13.74 -4.33
CA VAL A 14 15.66 14.54 -5.57
C VAL A 14 17.03 14.40 -6.22
N VAL A 15 17.07 13.98 -7.47
CA VAL A 15 18.30 13.84 -8.26
C VAL A 15 18.04 14.28 -9.68
N GLY A 16 18.77 15.29 -10.17
CA GLY A 16 18.62 15.79 -11.54
C GLY A 16 17.20 16.22 -11.89
N GLY A 17 16.44 16.79 -10.94
CA GLY A 17 15.03 17.18 -11.13
C GLY A 17 14.02 16.05 -11.06
N ARG A 18 14.44 14.78 -10.90
CA ARG A 18 13.58 13.63 -10.64
C ARG A 18 13.34 13.50 -9.15
N LEU A 19 12.11 13.13 -8.76
CA LEU A 19 11.71 12.98 -7.36
C LEU A 19 11.19 11.56 -7.11
N SER A 20 11.71 10.89 -6.05
CA SER A 20 11.13 9.69 -5.46
C SER A 20 10.50 10.04 -4.12
N GLY A 21 9.30 9.53 -3.85
CA GLY A 21 8.53 9.72 -2.60
C GLY A 21 8.40 8.45 -1.76
N THR A 22 9.22 7.42 -2.02
CA THR A 22 9.17 6.13 -1.32
C THR A 22 10.47 5.79 -0.60
N PRO A 23 10.43 4.96 0.46
CA PRO A 23 9.24 4.45 1.17
C PRO A 23 8.37 5.55 1.79
N ASN A 24 7.04 5.32 1.82
CA ASN A 24 6.12 6.18 2.55
C ASN A 24 5.32 5.30 3.53
N PHE A 25 5.54 5.50 4.82
CA PHE A 25 4.91 4.73 5.91
C PHE A 25 4.14 5.65 6.83
N LEU A 26 2.90 5.28 7.11
CA LEU A 26 2.04 5.91 8.11
C LEU A 26 1.44 4.84 9.02
N GLY A 27 1.22 5.18 10.29
CA GLY A 27 0.55 4.34 11.26
C GLY A 27 -0.26 5.17 12.25
N ALA A 28 -1.06 4.50 13.06
CA ALA A 28 -1.81 5.13 14.15
C ALA A 28 -2.04 4.15 15.30
N ASN A 29 -1.93 4.64 16.54
CA ASN A 29 -2.30 3.92 17.74
C ASN A 29 -2.86 4.91 18.77
N PRO A 30 -4.17 4.91 19.02
CA PRO A 30 -5.18 4.04 18.40
C PRO A 30 -5.46 4.40 16.93
N GLY A 31 -5.88 3.42 16.12
CA GLY A 31 -6.40 3.61 14.76
C GLY A 31 -7.75 4.34 14.79
N GLU A 32 -8.62 3.93 15.71
CA GLU A 32 -9.90 4.56 16.02
C GLU A 32 -9.95 5.03 17.48
N VAL A 33 -10.34 6.27 17.70
CA VAL A 33 -10.64 6.80 19.03
C VAL A 33 -11.99 6.29 19.47
N ARG A 34 -12.02 5.30 20.37
CA ARG A 34 -13.27 4.62 20.78
C ARG A 34 -14.07 5.40 21.83
N THR A 35 -13.47 6.34 22.57
CA THR A 35 -14.11 7.07 23.66
C THR A 35 -13.67 8.54 23.72
N GLY A 36 -14.43 9.36 24.45
CA GLY A 36 -14.12 10.77 24.68
C GLY A 36 -14.58 11.71 23.55
N PRO A 37 -14.13 12.97 23.57
CA PRO A 37 -14.64 14.03 22.67
C PRO A 37 -14.37 13.78 21.17
N ARG A 38 -13.46 12.88 20.84
CA ARG A 38 -13.09 12.52 19.46
C ARG A 38 -13.49 11.09 19.11
N ALA A 39 -14.41 10.48 19.87
CA ALA A 39 -14.89 9.13 19.56
C ALA A 39 -15.38 9.03 18.11
N GLY A 40 -14.98 7.96 17.41
CA GLY A 40 -15.27 7.74 16.01
C GLY A 40 -14.20 8.32 15.03
N LEU A 41 -13.24 9.11 15.52
CA LEU A 41 -12.12 9.56 14.68
C LEU A 41 -11.24 8.35 14.30
N ARG A 42 -11.07 8.11 13.00
CA ARG A 42 -10.19 7.08 12.43
C ARG A 42 -9.11 7.74 11.58
N VAL A 43 -7.86 7.37 11.77
CA VAL A 43 -6.71 8.03 11.10
C VAL A 43 -6.47 7.47 9.70
N LEU A 44 -6.48 6.15 9.53
CA LEU A 44 -6.25 5.45 8.24
C LEU A 44 -7.55 4.76 7.77
N ALA A 45 -8.68 5.48 7.87
CA ALA A 45 -9.98 4.93 7.54
C ALA A 45 -10.14 4.64 6.04
N GLU A 46 -9.62 5.52 5.19
CA GLU A 46 -9.75 5.39 3.74
C GLU A 46 -8.97 4.17 3.23
N GLU A 47 -7.77 3.94 3.76
CA GLU A 47 -6.96 2.77 3.45
C GLU A 47 -7.67 1.48 3.82
N GLU A 48 -8.22 1.42 5.04
CA GLU A 48 -8.93 0.25 5.56
C GLU A 48 -10.18 -0.04 4.73
N GLU A 49 -11.02 0.95 4.53
CA GLU A 49 -12.32 0.77 3.85
C GLU A 49 -12.14 0.49 2.35
N ALA A 50 -11.15 1.08 1.68
CA ALA A 50 -10.89 0.79 0.27
C ALA A 50 -10.52 -0.69 0.06
N GLY A 51 -9.61 -1.24 0.88
CA GLY A 51 -9.24 -2.66 0.82
C GLY A 51 -10.42 -3.58 1.13
N ARG A 52 -11.18 -3.27 2.20
CA ARG A 52 -12.37 -4.03 2.62
C ARG A 52 -13.46 -4.00 1.56
N THR A 53 -13.68 -2.88 0.92
CA THR A 53 -14.66 -2.74 -0.17
C THR A 53 -14.31 -3.66 -1.32
N LEU A 54 -13.06 -3.70 -1.76
CA LEU A 54 -12.65 -4.57 -2.85
C LEU A 54 -12.84 -6.05 -2.49
N VAL A 55 -12.37 -6.53 -1.34
CA VAL A 55 -12.51 -7.96 -0.98
C VAL A 55 -13.97 -8.41 -0.90
N LYS A 56 -14.86 -7.54 -0.42
CA LYS A 56 -16.32 -7.82 -0.36
C LYS A 56 -16.99 -7.84 -1.74
N HIS A 57 -16.41 -7.20 -2.75
CA HIS A 57 -16.92 -7.23 -4.13
C HIS A 57 -16.36 -8.40 -4.97
N LEU A 58 -15.46 -9.21 -4.42
CA LEU A 58 -14.98 -10.41 -5.09
C LEU A 58 -16.01 -11.54 -4.99
N ASN A 59 -16.17 -12.28 -6.08
CA ASN A 59 -16.96 -13.52 -6.06
C ASN A 59 -16.15 -14.67 -5.42
N ASP A 60 -16.82 -15.81 -5.17
CA ASP A 60 -16.23 -16.94 -4.46
C ASP A 60 -14.97 -17.51 -5.14
N ASP A 61 -14.92 -17.54 -6.48
CA ASP A 61 -13.75 -18.04 -7.20
C ASP A 61 -12.57 -17.06 -7.14
N GLN A 62 -12.86 -15.77 -7.20
CA GLN A 62 -11.86 -14.72 -7.01
C GLN A 62 -11.33 -14.70 -5.58
N LYS A 63 -12.20 -14.89 -4.58
CA LYS A 63 -11.78 -14.98 -3.16
C LYS A 63 -10.85 -16.15 -2.90
N LYS A 64 -11.03 -17.30 -3.55
CA LYS A 64 -10.09 -18.44 -3.45
C LYS A 64 -8.65 -18.09 -3.86
N ILE A 65 -8.49 -17.08 -4.73
CA ILE A 65 -7.19 -16.60 -5.21
C ILE A 65 -6.67 -15.40 -4.38
N ALA A 66 -7.57 -14.47 -4.07
CA ALA A 66 -7.21 -13.24 -3.37
C ALA A 66 -7.02 -13.43 -1.87
N VAL A 67 -7.85 -14.27 -1.23
CA VAL A 67 -7.87 -14.45 0.23
C VAL A 67 -6.96 -15.62 0.60
N VAL A 68 -5.88 -15.33 1.30
CA VAL A 68 -4.96 -16.36 1.82
C VAL A 68 -5.52 -16.88 3.12
N PRO A 69 -5.70 -18.21 3.26
CA PRO A 69 -6.19 -18.82 4.49
C PRO A 69 -5.25 -18.61 5.68
N GLY A 70 -5.81 -18.45 6.87
CA GLY A 70 -5.08 -18.30 8.13
C GLY A 70 -5.15 -16.90 8.70
N ASP A 71 -4.39 -16.69 9.76
CA ASP A 71 -4.32 -15.39 10.43
C ASP A 71 -3.54 -14.38 9.60
N ALA A 72 -3.94 -13.11 9.70
CA ALA A 72 -3.17 -12.01 9.14
C ALA A 72 -1.79 -11.89 9.83
N PRO A 73 -0.75 -11.42 9.13
CA PRO A 73 0.55 -11.17 9.73
C PRO A 73 0.44 -10.12 10.84
N LYS A 74 1.40 -10.12 11.77
CA LYS A 74 1.38 -9.19 12.93
C LYS A 74 1.77 -7.75 12.58
N ASP A 75 2.25 -7.53 11.37
CA ASP A 75 2.69 -6.22 10.86
C ASP A 75 2.87 -6.31 9.33
N VAL A 76 3.17 -5.18 8.69
CA VAL A 76 3.53 -5.14 7.26
C VAL A 76 4.71 -6.06 6.97
N LEU A 77 4.61 -6.87 5.93
CA LEU A 77 5.58 -7.93 5.62
C LEU A 77 6.92 -7.39 5.10
N THR A 78 6.90 -6.18 4.54
CA THR A 78 8.14 -5.53 4.09
C THR A 78 8.97 -4.96 5.23
N GLU A 79 8.40 -4.79 6.43
CA GLU A 79 9.09 -4.30 7.62
C GLU A 79 9.94 -3.03 7.34
N ALA A 80 11.01 -2.81 8.10
CA ALA A 80 11.98 -1.76 7.87
C ALA A 80 13.11 -2.15 6.87
N LYS A 81 12.86 -3.14 6.01
CA LYS A 81 13.87 -3.59 5.04
C LYS A 81 14.24 -2.48 4.08
N ARG A 82 15.55 -2.27 3.89
CA ARG A 82 16.06 -1.26 2.97
C ARG A 82 15.76 -1.58 1.49
N HIS A 83 15.68 -2.86 1.16
CA HIS A 83 15.36 -3.39 -0.15
C HIS A 83 14.23 -4.39 -0.02
N ILE A 84 13.29 -4.34 -0.94
CA ILE A 84 12.17 -5.27 -0.99
C ILE A 84 12.12 -5.95 -2.36
N GLU A 85 11.56 -7.15 -2.36
CA GLU A 85 11.26 -7.94 -3.54
C GLU A 85 9.75 -8.23 -3.59
N PRO A 86 9.20 -8.59 -4.74
CA PRO A 86 7.82 -9.02 -4.84
C PRO A 86 7.50 -10.14 -3.84
N LEU A 87 6.38 -10.00 -3.14
CA LEU A 87 5.93 -10.96 -2.13
C LEU A 87 5.04 -12.03 -2.75
N THR A 88 5.04 -13.23 -2.16
CA THR A 88 4.18 -14.37 -2.54
C THR A 88 3.21 -14.70 -1.40
N PRO A 89 1.98 -15.22 -1.72
CA PRO A 89 1.42 -15.40 -3.05
C PRO A 89 1.16 -14.07 -3.76
N GLY A 90 1.11 -14.08 -5.10
CA GLY A 90 0.83 -12.87 -5.88
C GLY A 90 -0.59 -12.33 -5.64
N GLY A 91 -1.58 -13.21 -5.52
CA GLY A 91 -3.00 -12.86 -5.33
C GLY A 91 -3.78 -12.74 -6.64
N LEU A 92 -4.94 -12.08 -6.58
CA LEU A 92 -5.85 -11.92 -7.72
C LEU A 92 -5.35 -10.81 -8.65
N ALA A 93 -5.09 -11.15 -9.90
CA ALA A 93 -4.62 -10.20 -10.91
C ALA A 93 -5.77 -9.28 -11.40
N ALA A 94 -5.48 -8.00 -11.60
CA ALA A 94 -6.40 -7.04 -12.18
C ALA A 94 -6.94 -7.50 -13.56
N ALA A 95 -6.13 -8.22 -14.35
CA ALA A 95 -6.56 -8.80 -15.62
C ALA A 95 -7.83 -9.66 -15.52
N THR A 96 -8.08 -10.28 -14.35
CA THR A 96 -9.24 -11.17 -14.10
C THR A 96 -10.40 -10.50 -13.35
N MET A 97 -10.27 -9.21 -13.05
CA MET A 97 -11.29 -8.41 -12.37
C MET A 97 -12.30 -7.80 -13.34
N THR A 98 -13.52 -7.58 -12.87
CA THR A 98 -14.52 -6.79 -13.60
C THR A 98 -14.10 -5.32 -13.68
N VAL A 99 -14.81 -4.53 -14.49
CA VAL A 99 -14.56 -3.08 -14.61
C VAL A 99 -14.74 -2.39 -13.26
N GLU A 100 -15.79 -2.75 -12.53
CA GLU A 100 -16.09 -2.20 -11.20
C GLU A 100 -15.00 -2.57 -10.18
N GLN A 101 -14.54 -3.82 -10.19
CA GLN A 101 -13.47 -4.27 -9.30
C GLN A 101 -12.12 -3.60 -9.63
N LYS A 102 -11.83 -3.39 -10.93
CA LYS A 102 -10.65 -2.60 -11.35
C LYS A 102 -10.74 -1.14 -10.87
N ALA A 103 -11.93 -0.54 -10.87
CA ALA A 103 -12.13 0.79 -10.32
C ALA A 103 -11.84 0.81 -8.80
N LEU A 104 -12.36 -0.14 -8.03
CA LEU A 104 -12.07 -0.28 -6.60
C LEU A 104 -10.58 -0.49 -6.31
N LEU A 105 -9.89 -1.29 -7.14
CA LEU A 105 -8.44 -1.46 -7.02
C LEU A 105 -7.69 -0.15 -7.29
N ARG A 106 -8.14 0.65 -8.27
CA ARG A 106 -7.60 2.00 -8.51
C ARG A 106 -7.86 2.93 -7.34
N ASP A 107 -9.02 2.84 -6.69
CA ASP A 107 -9.32 3.66 -5.52
C ASP A 107 -8.39 3.35 -4.36
N ILE A 108 -8.05 2.07 -4.11
CA ILE A 108 -7.02 1.72 -3.12
C ILE A 108 -5.70 2.43 -3.44
N ILE A 109 -5.22 2.33 -4.68
CA ILE A 109 -3.97 2.96 -5.10
C ILE A 109 -4.04 4.48 -4.95
N ASN A 110 -5.16 5.10 -5.32
CA ASN A 110 -5.38 6.54 -5.21
C ASN A 110 -5.28 7.04 -3.76
N VAL A 111 -5.80 6.28 -2.78
CA VAL A 111 -5.70 6.65 -1.36
C VAL A 111 -4.23 6.86 -0.95
N TYR A 112 -3.33 5.99 -1.41
CA TYR A 112 -1.90 6.12 -1.10
C TYR A 112 -1.23 7.24 -1.91
N LEU A 113 -1.52 7.36 -3.20
CA LEU A 113 -0.92 8.38 -4.06
C LEU A 113 -1.35 9.80 -3.68
N ASN A 114 -2.60 9.99 -3.28
CA ASN A 114 -3.14 11.30 -2.89
C ASN A 114 -2.57 11.85 -1.57
N ARG A 115 -1.72 11.08 -0.87
CA ARG A 115 -0.89 11.60 0.23
C ARG A 115 0.20 12.56 -0.28
N ALA A 116 0.52 12.50 -1.55
CA ALA A 116 1.48 13.37 -2.23
C ALA A 116 0.76 14.46 -3.03
N ARG A 117 1.53 15.42 -3.57
CA ARG A 117 0.99 16.42 -4.50
C ARG A 117 0.50 15.76 -5.78
N SER A 118 -0.49 16.36 -6.41
CA SER A 118 -1.14 15.83 -7.61
C SER A 118 -0.18 15.52 -8.76
N GLU A 119 0.88 16.33 -8.92
CA GLU A 119 1.88 16.12 -9.98
C GLU A 119 2.68 14.83 -9.74
N LEU A 120 2.98 14.50 -8.47
CA LEU A 120 3.65 13.26 -8.10
C LEU A 120 2.71 12.07 -8.25
N ALA A 121 1.48 12.18 -7.76
CA ALA A 121 0.47 11.15 -7.95
C ALA A 121 0.25 10.81 -9.44
N ALA A 122 0.19 11.82 -10.30
CA ALA A 122 0.06 11.63 -11.74
C ALA A 122 1.30 10.95 -12.37
N ALA A 123 2.50 11.29 -11.91
CA ALA A 123 3.73 10.65 -12.37
C ALA A 123 3.79 9.16 -11.97
N GLU A 124 3.39 8.83 -10.74
CA GLU A 124 3.31 7.45 -10.26
C GLU A 124 2.24 6.66 -11.03
N TRP A 125 1.05 7.23 -11.26
CA TRP A 125 0.04 6.60 -12.10
C TRP A 125 0.55 6.29 -13.49
N LYS A 126 1.26 7.21 -14.11
CA LYS A 126 1.86 6.98 -15.42
C LYS A 126 2.81 5.80 -15.41
N GLN A 127 3.67 5.66 -14.39
CA GLN A 127 4.57 4.50 -14.26
C GLN A 127 3.79 3.20 -14.10
N ILE A 128 2.72 3.17 -13.30
CA ILE A 128 1.86 1.99 -13.12
C ILE A 128 1.19 1.58 -14.43
N GLU A 129 0.65 2.53 -15.19
CA GLU A 129 0.02 2.28 -16.49
C GLU A 129 1.04 1.74 -17.52
N GLU A 130 2.22 2.36 -17.60
CA GLU A 130 3.30 1.95 -18.51
C GLU A 130 3.83 0.56 -18.16
N ALA A 131 3.87 0.20 -16.88
CA ALA A 131 4.26 -1.13 -16.41
C ALA A 131 3.17 -2.19 -16.61
N GLY A 132 1.93 -1.77 -16.88
CA GLY A 132 0.78 -2.63 -17.12
C GLY A 132 -0.12 -2.84 -15.90
N PHE A 133 -1.23 -2.09 -15.84
CA PHE A 133 -2.19 -2.18 -14.72
C PHE A 133 -2.79 -3.59 -14.57
N ASP A 134 -2.98 -4.33 -15.66
CA ASP A 134 -3.51 -5.70 -15.63
C ASP A 134 -2.62 -6.69 -14.86
N ALA A 135 -1.34 -6.37 -14.67
CA ALA A 135 -0.38 -7.13 -13.86
C ALA A 135 -0.35 -6.68 -12.37
N VAL A 136 -1.24 -5.79 -11.95
CA VAL A 136 -1.41 -5.46 -10.53
C VAL A 136 -2.26 -6.54 -9.86
N HIS A 137 -1.86 -6.96 -8.65
CA HIS A 137 -2.48 -8.04 -7.90
C HIS A 137 -2.96 -7.56 -6.53
N PHE A 138 -4.03 -8.17 -6.05
CA PHE A 138 -4.60 -7.93 -4.72
C PHE A 138 -4.58 -9.19 -3.86
N VAL A 139 -4.16 -9.05 -2.61
CA VAL A 139 -4.17 -10.10 -1.58
C VAL A 139 -4.88 -9.59 -0.34
N TRP A 140 -5.65 -10.47 0.32
CA TRP A 140 -6.26 -10.24 1.63
C TRP A 140 -5.91 -11.39 2.58
N MET A 141 -5.72 -11.08 3.88
CA MET A 141 -5.53 -12.06 4.94
C MET A 141 -6.31 -11.63 6.19
N GLY A 142 -6.88 -12.60 6.91
CA GLY A 142 -7.66 -12.35 8.12
C GLY A 142 -9.13 -12.06 7.88
N GLY A 143 -9.78 -11.38 8.84
CA GLY A 143 -11.22 -11.12 8.81
C GLY A 143 -11.66 -10.04 7.82
N GLU A 144 -12.84 -10.21 7.24
CA GLU A 144 -13.39 -9.26 6.26
C GLU A 144 -14.30 -8.18 6.91
N GLU A 145 -14.67 -8.34 8.19
CA GLU A 145 -15.53 -7.39 8.88
C GLU A 145 -14.74 -6.31 9.63
N SER A 146 -15.37 -5.15 9.84
CA SER A 146 -14.77 -4.07 10.64
C SER A 146 -14.46 -4.54 12.04
N GLY A 147 -13.30 -4.15 12.58
CA GLY A 147 -12.82 -4.54 13.90
C GLY A 147 -12.21 -5.93 13.98
N GLN A 148 -12.13 -6.67 12.88
CA GLN A 148 -11.40 -7.94 12.82
C GLN A 148 -9.95 -7.68 12.37
N PRO A 149 -8.97 -8.41 12.94
CA PRO A 149 -7.58 -8.37 12.48
C PRO A 149 -7.47 -8.74 11.00
N HIS A 150 -6.79 -7.92 10.23
CA HIS A 150 -6.66 -8.13 8.79
C HIS A 150 -5.42 -7.43 8.22
N TYR A 151 -5.03 -7.89 7.05
CA TYR A 151 -3.97 -7.36 6.23
C TYR A 151 -4.38 -7.41 4.77
N TYR A 152 -4.01 -6.41 3.99
CA TYR A 152 -4.06 -6.52 2.54
C TYR A 152 -2.79 -5.97 1.88
N ARG A 153 -2.57 -6.41 0.64
CA ARG A 153 -1.50 -5.95 -0.22
C ARG A 153 -2.00 -5.72 -1.63
N VAL A 154 -1.58 -4.61 -2.24
CA VAL A 154 -1.64 -4.41 -3.69
C VAL A 154 -0.21 -4.36 -4.20
N GLN A 155 0.09 -5.18 -5.20
CA GLN A 155 1.43 -5.31 -5.76
C GLN A 155 1.38 -5.26 -7.27
N GLY A 156 2.08 -4.30 -7.86
CA GLY A 156 2.30 -4.20 -9.30
C GLY A 156 3.71 -4.60 -9.70
N PRO A 157 4.07 -4.46 -10.99
CA PRO A 157 5.42 -4.76 -11.46
C PRO A 157 6.51 -3.85 -10.87
N THR A 158 6.16 -2.63 -10.45
CA THR A 158 7.11 -1.62 -9.98
C THR A 158 6.99 -1.30 -8.51
N PHE A 159 5.83 -1.55 -7.88
CA PHE A 159 5.48 -1.09 -6.56
C PHE A 159 4.78 -2.16 -5.71
N LEU A 160 4.72 -1.89 -4.44
CA LEU A 160 3.95 -2.64 -3.46
C LEU A 160 3.39 -1.67 -2.42
N LEU A 161 2.12 -1.83 -2.07
CA LEU A 161 1.53 -1.21 -0.91
C LEU A 161 0.96 -2.28 0.03
N GLU A 162 1.03 -2.02 1.32
CA GLU A 162 0.49 -2.89 2.37
C GLU A 162 -0.33 -2.06 3.35
N TYR A 163 -1.34 -2.70 3.90
CA TYR A 163 -2.08 -2.25 5.07
C TYR A 163 -2.18 -3.41 6.06
N ASP A 164 -1.87 -3.14 7.30
CA ASP A 164 -2.02 -4.08 8.43
C ASP A 164 -2.81 -3.43 9.55
N ASN A 165 -3.74 -4.16 10.15
CA ASN A 165 -4.43 -3.76 11.38
C ASN A 165 -4.72 -4.99 12.23
N THR A 166 -3.67 -5.57 12.81
CA THR A 166 -3.77 -6.82 13.59
C THR A 166 -3.51 -6.62 15.08
N GLN A 167 -2.80 -5.55 15.45
CA GLN A 167 -2.41 -5.30 16.82
C GLN A 167 -3.53 -4.56 17.58
N ASN A 168 -3.50 -4.64 18.93
CA ASN A 168 -4.40 -3.92 19.82
C ASN A 168 -5.89 -4.10 19.46
N GLU A 169 -6.32 -5.35 19.25
CA GLU A 169 -7.71 -5.68 18.87
C GLU A 169 -8.14 -4.98 17.57
N ALA A 170 -7.30 -5.07 16.54
CA ALA A 170 -7.48 -4.40 15.25
C ALA A 170 -7.67 -2.88 15.40
N ASN A 171 -6.85 -2.24 16.23
CA ASN A 171 -6.88 -0.79 16.47
C ASN A 171 -5.49 -0.14 16.46
N HIS A 172 -4.56 -0.71 15.68
CA HIS A 172 -3.19 -0.19 15.52
C HIS A 172 -2.73 -0.41 14.06
N PRO A 173 -3.30 0.35 13.12
CA PRO A 173 -3.00 0.15 11.71
C PRO A 173 -1.65 0.71 11.29
N HIS A 174 -1.04 0.02 10.33
CA HIS A 174 0.12 0.45 9.57
C HIS A 174 -0.19 0.41 8.07
N ALA A 175 0.27 1.40 7.33
CA ALA A 175 0.12 1.49 5.89
C ALA A 175 1.45 1.91 5.25
N VAL A 176 1.90 1.23 4.21
CA VAL A 176 3.17 1.54 3.54
C VAL A 176 3.04 1.49 2.02
N TRP A 177 3.70 2.43 1.34
CA TRP A 177 3.96 2.41 -0.10
C TRP A 177 5.46 2.21 -0.32
N ARG A 178 5.81 1.26 -1.18
CA ARG A 178 7.17 0.90 -1.54
C ARG A 178 7.33 0.77 -3.05
N GLU A 179 8.53 1.04 -3.54
CA GLU A 179 8.94 0.76 -4.91
C GLU A 179 10.12 -0.20 -4.93
N PHE A 180 10.09 -1.23 -5.81
CA PHE A 180 11.15 -2.24 -5.86
C PHE A 180 12.51 -1.65 -6.25
N LYS A 181 12.53 -0.65 -7.11
CA LYS A 181 13.77 0.00 -7.58
C LYS A 181 13.92 1.43 -7.09
N GLY A 182 12.81 2.15 -6.92
CA GLY A 182 12.75 3.59 -6.64
C GLY A 182 12.92 3.96 -5.16
N ASP A 183 12.75 3.03 -4.23
CA ASP A 183 12.87 3.29 -2.80
C ASP A 183 14.17 4.04 -2.46
N PHE A 184 14.04 5.17 -1.73
CA PHE A 184 15.14 6.08 -1.41
C PHE A 184 15.83 6.71 -2.64
N GLY A 185 15.17 6.73 -3.80
CA GLY A 185 15.71 7.25 -5.07
C GLY A 185 16.88 6.45 -5.62
N ARG A 186 16.97 5.16 -5.32
CA ARG A 186 18.12 4.30 -5.70
C ARG A 186 18.35 4.23 -7.21
N ASP A 187 17.29 4.12 -8.00
CA ASP A 187 17.36 4.11 -9.46
C ASP A 187 17.94 5.41 -10.00
N PHE A 188 17.49 6.56 -9.47
CA PHE A 188 17.98 7.88 -9.88
C PHE A 188 19.45 8.10 -9.52
N LEU A 189 19.83 7.70 -8.31
CA LEU A 189 21.23 7.76 -7.85
C LEU A 189 22.12 6.86 -8.70
N GLY A 190 21.66 5.64 -9.01
CA GLY A 190 22.39 4.71 -9.86
C GLY A 190 22.60 5.23 -11.28
N ASP A 191 21.58 5.86 -11.85
CA ASP A 191 21.66 6.48 -13.18
C ASP A 191 22.59 7.69 -13.20
N HIS A 192 22.55 8.52 -12.16
CA HIS A 192 23.43 9.68 -12.01
C HIS A 192 24.90 9.25 -11.92
N LEU A 193 25.21 8.30 -11.06
CA LEU A 193 26.57 7.79 -10.90
C LEU A 193 27.15 7.17 -12.17
N LYS A 194 26.32 6.57 -13.03
CA LYS A 194 26.78 5.98 -14.31
C LYS A 194 27.05 7.00 -15.39
N LYS A 195 26.38 8.17 -15.33
CA LYS A 195 26.47 9.21 -16.38
C LYS A 195 27.53 10.24 -16.11
N ASP A 196 27.77 10.54 -14.84
CA ASP A 196 28.55 11.69 -14.39
C ASP A 196 29.89 11.27 -13.74
N HIS A 197 30.19 9.98 -13.71
CA HIS A 197 31.42 9.36 -13.20
C HIS A 197 31.86 8.18 -14.06
#